data_63d89c8125a69be5b74db7c70d338cba
#
_entry.id   63d89c8125a69be5b74db7c70d338cba
#
_cell.length_a   1.000
_cell.length_b   1.000
_cell.length_c   1.000
_cell.angle_alpha   90.00
_cell.angle_beta   90.00
_cell.angle_gamma   90.00
#
_symmetry.space_group_name_H-M   'P 1'
#
loop_
_entity.id
_entity.type
_entity.pdbx_description
1 polymer ?
#
loop_
_entity_poly.entity_id
_entity_poly.type
_entity_poly.pdbx_seq_one_letter_code
_entity_poly.pdbx_strand_id
1 'polypeptide(L)'
;MLCRSLINSLNYRLFTVILFCLGWLSDAVADNSKYVILITIDGMHAGMVTDPEMPSPYLKMMKREGLFVDKVKGVPPTATYPSHTSIVTGALPVHHRIFYNAPFVFNKDSVVSYWYADSIKVPTIWQAAKESGFTTASLFWPVSTKSRWIDYNIPEYWSVKRVANQLDFIKPVCTPSGILDELEENAVGRLDHLTFGAGSITRDARTAHMANYIMNKYHPNLMTIHLITTDYAQHATGMQSERTRMAVASADHAIGLIVENLKQTHRMDSTTIIVCGDHGFSDINRVIAPNVWLTHAGLLSEKPGGDWKACFHGNGSVMFLYLRDSNDKKTLEKVENIIQNLPVETRSLFKVVSQKELTAMGGDPKVALALEPIAGISVSTNRTGADVLVKEDGSHGYFSGIDPTCFMVYGCSVSDKGKEIQTMRQIDIAPYVMHLLGVEYKFADGKLPQELF
;
A
#
# COMPACT_ATOMS: atom_id res chain seq x y z
N MET A 1 -25.88 -6.56 72.95
CA MET A 1 -24.60 -6.09 72.36
C MET A 1 -24.11 -6.92 71.18
N LEU A 2 -24.57 -8.15 70.98
CA LEU A 2 -24.13 -9.03 69.86
C LEU A 2 -24.74 -8.71 68.46
N CYS A 3 -25.90 -8.05 68.36
CA CYS A 3 -26.58 -7.78 67.08
C CYS A 3 -25.99 -6.59 66.34
N ARG A 4 -25.30 -5.63 66.95
CA ARG A 4 -24.67 -4.48 66.26
C ARG A 4 -23.32 -4.79 65.58
N SER A 5 -22.60 -5.81 66.07
CA SER A 5 -21.31 -6.18 65.50
C SER A 5 -21.44 -6.98 64.18
N LEU A 6 -22.52 -7.74 64.01
CA LEU A 6 -22.79 -8.51 62.83
C LEU A 6 -23.21 -7.63 61.61
N ILE A 7 -23.98 -6.57 61.88
CA ILE A 7 -24.43 -5.64 60.83
C ILE A 7 -23.24 -4.83 60.25
N ASN A 8 -22.29 -4.42 61.11
CA ASN A 8 -21.11 -3.69 60.64
C ASN A 8 -20.14 -4.58 59.83
N SER A 9 -20.00 -5.86 60.18
CA SER A 9 -19.11 -6.77 59.42
C SER A 9 -19.72 -7.15 58.07
N LEU A 10 -21.04 -7.22 57.95
CA LEU A 10 -21.72 -7.48 56.67
C LEU A 10 -21.61 -6.28 55.71
N ASN A 11 -21.75 -5.06 56.24
CA ASN A 11 -21.64 -3.84 55.44
C ASN A 11 -20.19 -3.62 54.91
N TYR A 12 -19.17 -3.93 55.71
CA TYR A 12 -17.77 -3.86 55.26
C TYR A 12 -17.44 -4.90 54.19
N ARG A 13 -17.96 -6.12 54.30
CA ARG A 13 -17.75 -7.16 53.26
C ARG A 13 -18.50 -6.86 51.98
N LEU A 14 -19.72 -6.29 52.07
CA LEU A 14 -20.46 -5.86 50.87
C LEU A 14 -19.79 -4.66 50.19
N PHE A 15 -19.27 -3.68 50.95
CA PHE A 15 -18.55 -2.53 50.40
C PHE A 15 -17.22 -2.94 49.76
N THR A 16 -16.49 -3.89 50.33
CA THR A 16 -15.22 -4.38 49.75
C THR A 16 -15.47 -5.20 48.49
N VAL A 17 -16.52 -5.99 48.40
CA VAL A 17 -16.89 -6.74 47.19
C VAL A 17 -17.38 -5.80 46.08
N ILE A 18 -18.12 -4.74 46.41
CA ILE A 18 -18.57 -3.73 45.44
C ILE A 18 -17.37 -2.89 44.92
N LEU A 19 -16.41 -2.51 45.77
CA LEU A 19 -15.18 -1.84 45.33
C LEU A 19 -14.28 -2.76 44.49
N PHE A 20 -14.21 -4.07 44.80
CA PHE A 20 -13.45 -5.02 43.95
C PHE A 20 -14.14 -5.28 42.61
N CYS A 21 -15.47 -5.30 42.56
CA CYS A 21 -16.21 -5.40 41.30
C CYS A 21 -16.15 -4.11 40.45
N LEU A 22 -16.09 -2.93 41.09
CA LEU A 22 -15.91 -1.65 40.40
C LEU A 22 -14.47 -1.43 39.90
N GLY A 23 -13.47 -2.01 40.54
CA GLY A 23 -12.08 -1.97 40.12
C GLY A 23 -11.79 -2.87 38.91
N TRP A 24 -12.67 -3.81 38.58
CA TRP A 24 -12.54 -4.68 37.37
C TRP A 24 -13.40 -4.22 36.21
N LEU A 25 -14.16 -3.13 36.35
CA LEU A 25 -14.99 -2.56 35.30
C LEU A 25 -14.30 -1.37 34.59
N SER A 26 -13.07 -1.02 34.96
CA SER A 26 -12.38 0.14 34.36
C SER A 26 -11.38 -0.18 33.24
N ASP A 27 -11.15 -1.46 32.89
CA ASP A 27 -10.19 -1.83 31.85
C ASP A 27 -10.80 -2.63 30.68
N ALA A 28 -12.09 -2.56 30.48
CA ALA A 28 -12.73 -3.23 29.35
C ALA A 28 -13.64 -2.28 28.55
N VAL A 29 -13.14 -1.08 28.23
CA VAL A 29 -13.57 -0.45 26.97
C VAL A 29 -12.63 -1.04 25.93
N ALA A 30 -12.93 -2.25 25.50
CA ALA A 30 -12.34 -2.79 24.30
C ALA A 30 -12.79 -1.87 23.16
N ASP A 31 -11.84 -1.15 22.64
CA ASP A 31 -11.96 -0.20 21.52
C ASP A 31 -12.21 -0.95 20.19
N ASN A 32 -13.12 -1.94 20.22
CA ASN A 32 -13.41 -2.76 19.08
C ASN A 32 -14.33 -2.00 18.12
N SER A 33 -13.77 -1.51 17.04
CA SER A 33 -14.54 -0.95 15.96
C SER A 33 -15.40 -2.03 15.33
N LYS A 34 -16.71 -1.79 15.21
CA LYS A 34 -17.61 -2.69 14.48
C LYS A 34 -17.25 -2.74 13.00
N TYR A 35 -16.72 -1.64 12.47
CA TYR A 35 -16.35 -1.46 11.07
C TYR A 35 -14.96 -0.81 10.98
N VAL A 36 -14.09 -1.37 10.16
CA VAL A 36 -12.78 -0.80 9.83
C VAL A 36 -12.70 -0.58 8.32
N ILE A 37 -12.38 0.65 7.93
CA ILE A 37 -12.19 1.06 6.55
C ILE A 37 -10.72 1.43 6.39
N LEU A 38 -9.97 0.65 5.63
CA LEU A 38 -8.57 0.90 5.30
C LEU A 38 -8.48 1.46 3.89
N ILE A 39 -8.00 2.68 3.77
CA ILE A 39 -7.89 3.41 2.50
C ILE A 39 -6.40 3.65 2.22
N THR A 40 -5.93 3.26 1.05
CA THR A 40 -4.64 3.71 0.55
C THR A 40 -4.84 4.81 -0.50
N ILE A 41 -4.03 5.86 -0.39
CA ILE A 41 -3.85 6.88 -1.43
C ILE A 41 -2.49 6.62 -2.05
N ASP A 42 -2.45 6.21 -3.32
CA ASP A 42 -1.25 5.80 -4.03
C ASP A 42 -0.24 6.97 -4.13
N GLY A 43 0.98 6.72 -3.69
CA GLY A 43 2.02 7.74 -3.65
C GLY A 43 1.83 8.83 -2.60
N MET A 44 1.07 8.57 -1.52
CA MET A 44 0.79 9.55 -0.46
C MET A 44 2.02 9.80 0.41
N HIS A 45 2.41 11.05 0.54
CA HIS A 45 3.46 11.49 1.47
C HIS A 45 2.93 12.52 2.47
N ALA A 46 3.66 12.72 3.58
CA ALA A 46 3.23 13.60 4.67
C ALA A 46 2.95 15.05 4.22
N GLY A 47 3.65 15.55 3.19
CA GLY A 47 3.43 16.86 2.62
C GLY A 47 2.00 17.10 2.12
N MET A 48 1.29 16.05 1.68
CA MET A 48 -0.12 16.17 1.27
C MET A 48 -1.05 16.56 2.44
N VAL A 49 -0.60 16.34 3.67
CA VAL A 49 -1.35 16.60 4.91
C VAL A 49 -0.81 17.83 5.64
N THR A 50 0.51 18.02 5.65
CA THR A 50 1.19 19.03 6.48
C THR A 50 1.41 20.35 5.76
N ASP A 51 1.48 20.35 4.43
CA ASP A 51 1.58 21.59 3.65
C ASP A 51 0.27 22.40 3.75
N PRO A 52 0.29 23.63 4.31
CA PRO A 52 -0.90 24.47 4.43
C PRO A 52 -1.55 24.78 3.08
N GLU A 53 -0.76 24.86 2.01
CA GLU A 53 -1.20 25.19 0.65
C GLU A 53 -1.84 24.00 -0.09
N MET A 54 -1.63 22.77 0.40
CA MET A 54 -2.19 21.57 -0.24
C MET A 54 -3.73 21.52 -0.05
N PRO A 55 -4.52 21.29 -1.11
CA PRO A 55 -5.98 21.29 -1.03
C PRO A 55 -6.54 19.96 -0.46
N SER A 56 -6.29 19.71 0.81
CA SER A 56 -6.61 18.47 1.52
C SER A 56 -7.33 18.71 2.85
N PRO A 57 -8.52 19.36 2.87
CA PRO A 57 -9.19 19.73 4.11
C PRO A 57 -9.60 18.53 4.97
N TYR A 58 -10.04 17.40 4.39
CA TYR A 58 -10.42 16.22 5.14
C TYR A 58 -9.21 15.48 5.73
N LEU A 59 -8.11 15.35 4.99
CA LEU A 59 -6.87 14.80 5.52
C LEU A 59 -6.31 15.66 6.66
N LYS A 60 -6.34 16.99 6.51
CA LYS A 60 -5.97 17.93 7.59
C LYS A 60 -6.90 17.84 8.80
N MET A 61 -8.20 17.64 8.59
CA MET A 61 -9.17 17.37 9.67
C MET A 61 -8.83 16.06 10.39
N MET A 62 -8.56 14.98 9.64
CA MET A 62 -8.19 13.68 10.22
C MET A 62 -6.89 13.77 11.04
N LYS A 63 -5.89 14.54 10.60
CA LYS A 63 -4.68 14.82 11.38
C LYS A 63 -5.01 15.53 12.69
N ARG A 64 -5.87 16.56 12.65
CA ARG A 64 -6.22 17.38 13.83
C ARG A 64 -7.11 16.63 14.83
N GLU A 65 -8.04 15.82 14.34
CA GLU A 65 -9.08 15.17 15.15
C GLU A 65 -8.88 13.65 15.32
N GLY A 66 -7.85 13.12 14.69
CA GLY A 66 -7.45 11.72 14.72
C GLY A 66 -6.04 11.53 15.27
N LEU A 67 -5.36 10.52 14.78
CA LEU A 67 -3.97 10.19 15.03
C LEU A 67 -3.21 10.29 13.72
N PHE A 68 -1.99 10.83 13.76
CA PHE A 68 -1.13 10.99 12.59
C PHE A 68 0.28 10.42 12.82
N VAL A 69 0.77 9.64 11.88
CA VAL A 69 2.16 9.17 11.82
C VAL A 69 2.87 9.81 10.64
N ASP A 70 3.92 10.59 10.93
CA ASP A 70 4.65 11.38 9.93
C ASP A 70 5.39 10.51 8.90
N LYS A 71 6.06 9.45 9.39
CA LYS A 71 6.89 8.58 8.55
C LYS A 71 6.55 7.11 8.74
N VAL A 72 5.99 6.51 7.72
CA VAL A 72 5.81 5.06 7.66
C VAL A 72 6.94 4.46 6.83
N LYS A 73 7.73 3.60 7.49
CA LYS A 73 8.79 2.87 6.82
C LYS A 73 8.18 1.77 5.95
N GLY A 74 8.28 1.94 4.64
CA GLY A 74 7.83 0.99 3.63
C GLY A 74 8.68 -0.29 3.58
N VAL A 75 8.27 -1.22 2.73
CA VAL A 75 9.00 -2.47 2.44
C VAL A 75 9.88 -2.31 1.20
N PRO A 76 10.96 -3.10 1.05
CA PRO A 76 11.83 -3.03 -0.11
C PRO A 76 11.32 -3.87 -1.30
N PRO A 77 11.06 -3.23 -2.46
CA PRO A 77 11.04 -1.80 -2.72
C PRO A 77 9.71 -1.16 -2.31
N THR A 78 9.72 0.16 -2.12
CA THR A 78 8.51 0.97 -1.88
C THR A 78 7.70 1.11 -3.19
N ALA A 79 7.12 -0.01 -3.64
CA ALA A 79 6.34 -0.11 -4.87
C ALA A 79 4.92 -0.59 -4.55
N THR A 80 3.97 -0.24 -5.39
CA THR A 80 2.53 -0.43 -5.17
C THR A 80 2.17 -1.86 -4.71
N TYR A 81 2.55 -2.90 -5.46
CA TYR A 81 2.10 -4.26 -5.16
C TYR A 81 2.78 -4.89 -3.94
N PRO A 82 4.12 -4.81 -3.75
CA PRO A 82 4.76 -5.24 -2.50
C PRO A 82 4.19 -4.52 -1.28
N SER A 83 4.02 -3.20 -1.36
CA SER A 83 3.51 -2.38 -0.26
C SER A 83 2.08 -2.75 0.12
N HIS A 84 1.15 -2.78 -0.85
CA HIS A 84 -0.24 -3.17 -0.61
C HIS A 84 -0.36 -4.60 -0.05
N THR A 85 0.48 -5.52 -0.54
CA THR A 85 0.52 -6.88 0.01
C THR A 85 1.03 -6.89 1.44
N SER A 86 2.07 -6.13 1.75
CA SER A 86 2.59 -6.01 3.12
C SER A 86 1.59 -5.37 4.08
N ILE A 87 0.84 -4.35 3.64
CA ILE A 87 -0.22 -3.70 4.43
C ILE A 87 -1.30 -4.70 4.84
N VAL A 88 -1.70 -5.62 3.96
CA VAL A 88 -2.77 -6.60 4.26
C VAL A 88 -2.27 -7.93 4.81
N THR A 89 -0.98 -8.18 4.85
CA THR A 89 -0.41 -9.45 5.35
C THR A 89 0.42 -9.29 6.61
N GLY A 90 0.87 -8.07 6.95
CA GLY A 90 1.84 -7.87 8.02
C GLY A 90 3.14 -8.64 7.80
N ALA A 91 3.54 -8.83 6.53
CA ALA A 91 4.70 -9.63 6.16
C ALA A 91 5.62 -8.86 5.19
N LEU A 92 6.90 -9.21 5.22
CA LEU A 92 7.89 -8.72 4.27
C LEU A 92 7.78 -9.46 2.92
N PRO A 93 8.27 -8.90 1.81
CA PRO A 93 8.25 -9.50 0.48
C PRO A 93 8.78 -10.94 0.42
N VAL A 94 9.82 -11.25 1.17
CA VAL A 94 10.40 -12.61 1.26
C VAL A 94 9.38 -13.66 1.74
N HIS A 95 8.40 -13.28 2.55
CA HIS A 95 7.36 -14.17 3.06
C HIS A 95 6.12 -14.19 2.17
N HIS A 96 5.59 -13.01 1.78
CA HIS A 96 4.38 -12.98 0.95
C HIS A 96 4.64 -13.19 -0.55
N ARG A 97 5.91 -13.14 -1.03
CA ARG A 97 6.37 -13.46 -2.39
C ARG A 97 5.97 -12.47 -3.49
N ILE A 98 5.52 -11.31 -3.15
CA ILE A 98 5.30 -10.21 -4.10
C ILE A 98 6.48 -9.25 -3.97
N PHE A 99 7.43 -9.33 -4.91
CA PHE A 99 8.70 -8.63 -4.81
C PHE A 99 8.74 -7.31 -5.59
N TYR A 100 7.85 -7.15 -6.55
CA TYR A 100 7.68 -5.95 -7.36
C TYR A 100 6.28 -5.92 -7.97
N ASN A 101 5.93 -4.92 -8.80
CA ASN A 101 4.60 -4.86 -9.43
C ASN A 101 4.39 -6.00 -10.45
N ALA A 102 5.46 -6.50 -11.05
CA ALA A 102 5.41 -7.63 -11.98
C ALA A 102 6.52 -8.63 -11.66
N PRO A 103 6.27 -9.95 -11.79
CA PRO A 103 7.31 -10.95 -11.63
C PRO A 103 8.38 -10.80 -12.71
N PHE A 104 9.63 -11.05 -12.36
CA PHE A 104 10.69 -11.15 -13.36
C PHE A 104 10.44 -12.39 -14.23
N VAL A 105 10.15 -12.18 -15.50
CA VAL A 105 10.06 -13.21 -16.52
C VAL A 105 10.77 -12.72 -17.76
N PHE A 106 11.96 -13.27 -18.03
CA PHE A 106 12.70 -12.90 -19.22
C PHE A 106 11.95 -13.37 -20.48
N ASN A 107 11.92 -12.51 -21.49
CA ASN A 107 11.31 -12.78 -22.83
C ASN A 107 9.79 -12.96 -22.86
N LYS A 108 9.03 -12.51 -21.88
CA LYS A 108 7.60 -12.33 -22.08
C LYS A 108 7.32 -10.96 -22.70
N ASP A 109 6.69 -10.96 -23.89
CA ASP A 109 6.24 -9.75 -24.59
C ASP A 109 5.10 -9.02 -23.84
N SER A 110 4.55 -9.63 -22.82
CA SER A 110 3.51 -9.05 -21.96
C SER A 110 3.98 -8.96 -20.52
N VAL A 111 3.97 -7.75 -19.98
CA VAL A 111 4.09 -7.55 -18.53
C VAL A 111 2.87 -8.20 -17.89
N VAL A 112 3.09 -9.24 -17.10
CA VAL A 112 2.04 -9.88 -16.29
C VAL A 112 2.25 -9.40 -14.86
N SER A 113 1.39 -8.51 -14.39
CA SER A 113 1.40 -8.09 -12.98
C SER A 113 0.91 -9.21 -12.06
N TYR A 114 1.18 -9.08 -10.77
CA TYR A 114 0.66 -10.00 -9.75
C TYR A 114 -0.82 -9.70 -9.44
N TRP A 115 -1.74 -9.94 -10.39
CA TRP A 115 -3.15 -9.60 -10.15
C TRP A 115 -3.89 -10.53 -9.20
N TYR A 116 -3.54 -11.83 -9.22
CA TYR A 116 -4.31 -12.88 -8.54
C TYR A 116 -3.88 -13.06 -7.09
N ALA A 117 -4.87 -13.16 -6.20
CA ALA A 117 -4.66 -13.31 -4.76
C ALA A 117 -3.89 -14.58 -4.36
N ASP A 118 -3.91 -15.64 -5.18
CA ASP A 118 -3.15 -16.88 -4.96
C ASP A 118 -1.62 -16.69 -5.12
N SER A 119 -1.18 -15.56 -5.65
CA SER A 119 0.23 -15.17 -5.67
C SER A 119 0.76 -14.88 -4.26
N ILE A 120 -0.07 -14.41 -3.34
CA ILE A 120 0.27 -14.16 -1.94
C ILE A 120 0.42 -15.49 -1.21
N LYS A 121 1.56 -15.69 -0.50
CA LYS A 121 1.91 -16.98 0.12
C LYS A 121 1.77 -17.00 1.65
N VAL A 122 1.20 -15.98 2.23
CA VAL A 122 0.86 -15.87 3.66
C VAL A 122 -0.59 -15.38 3.80
N PRO A 123 -1.23 -15.63 4.95
CA PRO A 123 -2.59 -15.16 5.18
C PRO A 123 -2.70 -13.62 5.16
N THR A 124 -3.89 -13.14 4.80
CA THR A 124 -4.23 -11.72 4.73
C THR A 124 -5.23 -11.32 5.82
N ILE A 125 -5.37 -10.01 6.08
CA ILE A 125 -6.42 -9.48 6.97
C ILE A 125 -7.83 -9.89 6.52
N TRP A 126 -8.08 -10.02 5.21
CA TRP A 126 -9.37 -10.51 4.70
C TRP A 126 -9.62 -11.96 5.11
N GLN A 127 -8.58 -12.80 5.06
CA GLN A 127 -8.68 -14.19 5.54
C GLN A 127 -8.96 -14.23 7.03
N ALA A 128 -8.19 -13.51 7.83
CA ALA A 128 -8.36 -13.47 9.29
C ALA A 128 -9.75 -12.95 9.69
N ALA A 129 -10.23 -11.89 9.04
CA ALA A 129 -11.56 -11.34 9.26
C ALA A 129 -12.66 -12.36 8.87
N LYS A 130 -12.54 -12.99 7.71
CA LYS A 130 -13.52 -13.96 7.22
C LYS A 130 -13.59 -15.22 8.09
N GLU A 131 -12.45 -15.75 8.52
CA GLU A 131 -12.38 -16.90 9.45
C GLU A 131 -12.95 -16.56 10.83
N SER A 132 -12.98 -15.28 11.20
CA SER A 132 -13.63 -14.77 12.42
C SER A 132 -15.12 -14.42 12.23
N GLY A 133 -15.70 -14.74 11.06
CA GLY A 133 -17.13 -14.54 10.78
C GLY A 133 -17.50 -13.14 10.29
N PHE A 134 -16.52 -12.28 9.97
CA PHE A 134 -16.77 -10.94 9.45
C PHE A 134 -17.00 -10.93 7.94
N THR A 135 -17.80 -9.96 7.49
CA THR A 135 -18.01 -9.65 6.07
C THR A 135 -16.93 -8.70 5.58
N THR A 136 -16.38 -8.98 4.39
CA THR A 136 -15.24 -8.26 3.83
C THR A 136 -15.57 -7.64 2.47
N ALA A 137 -15.01 -6.46 2.20
CA ALA A 137 -15.10 -5.79 0.91
C ALA A 137 -13.74 -5.22 0.48
N SER A 138 -13.54 -5.09 -0.84
CA SER A 138 -12.31 -4.50 -1.39
C SER A 138 -12.59 -3.82 -2.73
N LEU A 139 -12.07 -2.60 -2.89
CA LEU A 139 -12.18 -1.82 -4.11
C LEU A 139 -10.79 -1.46 -4.63
N PHE A 140 -10.48 -1.97 -5.82
CA PHE A 140 -9.23 -1.73 -6.59
C PHE A 140 -7.95 -2.06 -5.84
N TRP A 141 -8.00 -2.90 -4.81
CA TRP A 141 -6.80 -3.33 -4.10
C TRP A 141 -5.94 -4.25 -4.97
N PRO A 142 -4.62 -3.97 -5.09
CA PRO A 142 -3.69 -4.83 -5.81
C PRO A 142 -3.65 -6.26 -5.27
N VAL A 143 -3.38 -7.23 -6.15
CA VAL A 143 -3.24 -8.66 -5.80
C VAL A 143 -4.49 -9.25 -5.10
N SER A 144 -5.67 -8.71 -5.38
CA SER A 144 -6.94 -9.16 -4.78
C SER A 144 -7.82 -10.00 -5.71
N THR A 145 -7.48 -10.08 -7.01
CA THR A 145 -8.29 -10.76 -8.02
C THR A 145 -8.54 -12.22 -7.65
N LYS A 146 -9.82 -12.63 -7.69
CA LYS A 146 -10.29 -13.97 -7.31
C LYS A 146 -9.94 -14.40 -5.87
N SER A 147 -9.78 -13.45 -4.96
CA SER A 147 -9.67 -13.77 -3.54
C SER A 147 -10.96 -14.40 -3.03
N ARG A 148 -10.87 -15.61 -2.46
CA ARG A 148 -12.00 -16.29 -1.79
C ARG A 148 -12.35 -15.71 -0.42
N TRP A 149 -11.51 -14.78 0.06
CA TRP A 149 -11.61 -14.16 1.37
C TRP A 149 -12.28 -12.79 1.34
N ILE A 150 -12.72 -12.33 0.14
CA ILE A 150 -13.38 -11.05 -0.05
C ILE A 150 -14.78 -11.29 -0.61
N ASP A 151 -15.80 -10.90 0.15
CA ASP A 151 -17.20 -11.11 -0.23
C ASP A 151 -17.65 -10.18 -1.36
N TYR A 152 -17.19 -8.92 -1.32
CA TYR A 152 -17.50 -7.88 -2.29
C TYR A 152 -16.21 -7.30 -2.84
N ASN A 153 -15.76 -7.76 -3.99
CA ASN A 153 -14.46 -7.43 -4.56
C ASN A 153 -14.58 -6.83 -5.96
N ILE A 154 -14.14 -5.60 -6.11
CA ILE A 154 -13.84 -4.99 -7.40
C ILE A 154 -12.30 -4.89 -7.45
N PRO A 155 -11.58 -5.88 -8.02
CA PRO A 155 -10.13 -5.94 -7.93
C PRO A 155 -9.44 -4.95 -8.85
N GLU A 156 -8.18 -4.66 -8.56
CA GLU A 156 -7.30 -4.06 -9.55
C GLU A 156 -6.96 -5.13 -10.61
N TYR A 157 -7.45 -4.92 -11.83
CA TYR A 157 -7.22 -5.83 -12.95
C TYR A 157 -7.42 -5.12 -14.27
N TRP A 158 -6.46 -5.23 -15.17
CA TRP A 158 -6.57 -4.66 -16.51
C TRP A 158 -5.91 -5.52 -17.58
N SER A 159 -6.29 -5.27 -18.83
CA SER A 159 -5.65 -5.91 -19.96
C SER A 159 -4.29 -5.29 -20.23
N VAL A 160 -3.28 -6.12 -20.41
CA VAL A 160 -1.96 -5.70 -20.95
C VAL A 160 -2.04 -5.32 -22.44
N LYS A 161 -3.11 -5.70 -23.12
CA LYS A 161 -3.38 -5.31 -24.50
C LYS A 161 -4.14 -3.99 -24.52
N ARG A 162 -3.87 -3.16 -25.54
CA ARG A 162 -4.65 -1.97 -25.78
C ARG A 162 -6.09 -2.35 -26.14
N VAL A 163 -7.04 -1.94 -25.33
CA VAL A 163 -8.48 -2.23 -25.48
C VAL A 163 -9.28 -0.94 -25.40
N ALA A 164 -10.48 -0.96 -25.96
CA ALA A 164 -11.36 0.20 -25.97
C ALA A 164 -11.86 0.57 -24.57
N ASN A 165 -12.15 -0.44 -23.74
CA ASN A 165 -12.57 -0.23 -22.36
C ASN A 165 -11.90 -1.26 -21.43
N GLN A 166 -11.08 -0.80 -20.47
CA GLN A 166 -10.41 -1.68 -19.49
C GLN A 166 -11.41 -2.32 -18.52
N LEU A 167 -12.56 -1.70 -18.29
CA LEU A 167 -13.59 -2.22 -17.37
C LEU A 167 -14.19 -3.55 -17.85
N ASP A 168 -14.19 -3.81 -19.14
CA ASP A 168 -14.65 -5.09 -19.68
C ASP A 168 -13.81 -6.28 -19.19
N PHE A 169 -12.56 -6.03 -18.75
CA PHE A 169 -11.69 -7.04 -18.16
C PHE A 169 -11.87 -7.16 -16.65
N ILE A 170 -12.36 -6.14 -15.98
CA ILE A 170 -12.60 -6.15 -14.52
C ILE A 170 -13.92 -6.87 -14.22
N LYS A 171 -14.99 -6.63 -15.00
CA LYS A 171 -16.33 -7.20 -14.76
C LYS A 171 -16.34 -8.73 -14.52
N PRO A 172 -15.65 -9.56 -15.35
CA PRO A 172 -15.66 -11.02 -15.17
C PRO A 172 -14.91 -11.53 -13.94
N VAL A 173 -14.12 -10.68 -13.30
CA VAL A 173 -13.30 -11.06 -12.13
C VAL A 173 -13.77 -10.41 -10.82
N CYS A 174 -14.85 -9.63 -10.87
CA CYS A 174 -15.51 -9.10 -9.68
C CYS A 174 -16.25 -10.18 -8.87
N THR A 175 -16.38 -9.98 -7.58
CA THR A 175 -17.14 -10.86 -6.67
C THR A 175 -18.14 -10.02 -5.86
N PRO A 176 -19.42 -10.43 -5.77
CA PRO A 176 -20.07 -11.44 -6.58
C PRO A 176 -20.16 -11.05 -8.07
N SER A 177 -20.42 -12.04 -8.93
CA SER A 177 -20.66 -11.74 -10.35
C SER A 177 -21.82 -10.73 -10.52
N GLY A 178 -21.63 -9.73 -11.39
CA GLY A 178 -22.59 -8.67 -11.62
C GLY A 178 -22.52 -7.49 -10.65
N ILE A 179 -21.68 -7.53 -9.60
CA ILE A 179 -21.56 -6.41 -8.63
C ILE A 179 -21.19 -5.08 -9.33
N LEU A 180 -20.32 -5.11 -10.35
CA LEU A 180 -19.90 -3.89 -11.02
C LEU A 180 -21.04 -3.30 -11.86
N ASP A 181 -21.88 -4.14 -12.49
CA ASP A 181 -23.07 -3.68 -13.20
C ASP A 181 -24.08 -3.06 -12.23
N GLU A 182 -24.27 -3.67 -11.05
CA GLU A 182 -25.09 -3.12 -9.98
C GLU A 182 -24.59 -1.74 -9.50
N LEU A 183 -23.28 -1.57 -9.36
CA LEU A 183 -22.67 -0.30 -8.97
C LEU A 183 -22.80 0.76 -10.07
N GLU A 184 -22.68 0.38 -11.35
CA GLU A 184 -22.94 1.28 -12.48
C GLU A 184 -24.41 1.76 -12.47
N GLU A 185 -25.36 0.87 -12.19
CA GLU A 185 -26.77 1.20 -12.19
C GLU A 185 -27.18 2.08 -11.00
N ASN A 186 -26.65 1.81 -9.81
CA ASN A 186 -27.22 2.37 -8.57
C ASN A 186 -26.31 3.38 -7.86
N ALA A 187 -25.00 3.48 -8.21
CA ALA A 187 -24.07 4.31 -7.48
C ALA A 187 -23.32 5.34 -8.34
N VAL A 188 -22.81 4.95 -9.51
CA VAL A 188 -21.83 5.79 -10.22
C VAL A 188 -22.19 6.09 -11.67
N GLY A 189 -23.23 5.47 -12.22
CA GLY A 189 -23.53 5.50 -13.65
C GLY A 189 -22.48 4.71 -14.45
N ARG A 190 -22.64 4.70 -15.77
CA ARG A 190 -21.75 3.96 -16.65
C ARG A 190 -20.29 4.41 -16.48
N LEU A 191 -19.40 3.44 -16.35
CA LEU A 191 -17.96 3.65 -16.24
C LEU A 191 -17.30 3.46 -17.62
N ASP A 192 -16.37 4.33 -17.99
CA ASP A 192 -15.56 4.25 -19.19
C ASP A 192 -14.15 4.81 -18.96
N HIS A 193 -13.29 4.76 -19.99
CA HIS A 193 -11.91 5.22 -19.87
C HIS A 193 -11.78 6.74 -19.61
N LEU A 194 -12.77 7.54 -19.97
CA LEU A 194 -12.75 9.00 -19.74
C LEU A 194 -13.09 9.33 -18.29
N THR A 195 -14.07 8.62 -17.73
CA THR A 195 -14.61 8.89 -16.40
C THR A 195 -13.98 8.04 -15.31
N PHE A 196 -13.26 6.97 -15.69
CA PHE A 196 -12.68 6.01 -14.75
C PHE A 196 -11.30 5.48 -15.14
N GLY A 197 -10.62 6.07 -16.15
CA GLY A 197 -9.23 5.77 -16.45
C GLY A 197 -8.29 6.17 -15.30
N ALA A 198 -7.08 5.63 -15.25
CA ALA A 198 -6.11 5.90 -14.18
C ALA A 198 -5.80 7.39 -13.98
N GLY A 199 -5.78 8.16 -15.06
CA GLY A 199 -5.57 9.61 -15.01
C GLY A 199 -6.85 10.45 -14.91
N SER A 200 -8.02 9.83 -14.73
CA SER A 200 -9.29 10.57 -14.62
C SER A 200 -9.44 11.16 -13.22
N ILE A 201 -9.59 12.47 -13.14
CA ILE A 201 -9.79 13.18 -11.86
C ILE A 201 -11.07 12.75 -11.13
N THR A 202 -12.03 12.16 -11.81
CA THR A 202 -13.28 11.69 -11.19
C THR A 202 -13.19 10.26 -10.66
N ARG A 203 -12.09 9.56 -10.88
CA ARG A 203 -11.95 8.14 -10.51
C ARG A 203 -12.09 7.90 -9.01
N ASP A 204 -11.36 8.66 -8.19
CA ASP A 204 -11.36 8.47 -6.74
C ASP A 204 -12.72 8.77 -6.12
N ALA A 205 -13.41 9.83 -6.58
CA ALA A 205 -14.76 10.14 -6.14
C ALA A 205 -15.75 9.02 -6.53
N ARG A 206 -15.65 8.44 -7.73
CA ARG A 206 -16.48 7.30 -8.14
C ARG A 206 -16.17 6.05 -7.32
N THR A 207 -14.90 5.82 -6.99
CA THR A 207 -14.50 4.73 -6.06
C THR A 207 -15.15 4.92 -4.68
N ALA A 208 -15.17 6.15 -4.15
CA ALA A 208 -15.85 6.47 -2.89
C ALA A 208 -17.37 6.27 -2.95
N HIS A 209 -18.03 6.63 -4.05
CA HIS A 209 -19.46 6.36 -4.25
C HIS A 209 -19.76 4.85 -4.29
N MET A 210 -18.93 4.05 -4.97
CA MET A 210 -19.06 2.58 -4.95
C MET A 210 -18.88 2.04 -3.53
N ALA A 211 -17.87 2.53 -2.79
CA ALA A 211 -17.63 2.15 -1.40
C ALA A 211 -18.83 2.48 -0.52
N ASN A 212 -19.39 3.68 -0.63
CA ASN A 212 -20.58 4.11 0.11
C ASN A 212 -21.81 3.22 -0.18
N TYR A 213 -22.02 2.86 -1.44
CA TYR A 213 -23.10 1.94 -1.81
C TYR A 213 -22.92 0.56 -1.15
N ILE A 214 -21.72 -0.02 -1.25
CA ILE A 214 -21.39 -1.31 -0.64
C ILE A 214 -21.54 -1.25 0.88
N MET A 215 -21.04 -0.20 1.52
CA MET A 215 -21.16 0.00 2.96
C MET A 215 -22.62 0.08 3.40
N ASN A 216 -23.46 0.80 2.65
CA ASN A 216 -24.86 1.03 3.02
C ASN A 216 -25.76 -0.17 2.74
N LYS A 217 -25.44 -0.99 1.74
CA LYS A 217 -26.25 -2.15 1.37
C LYS A 217 -25.80 -3.44 2.03
N TYR A 218 -24.49 -3.67 2.12
CA TYR A 218 -23.92 -4.96 2.51
C TYR A 218 -23.23 -4.96 3.87
N HIS A 219 -22.98 -3.79 4.45
CA HIS A 219 -22.43 -3.61 5.80
C HIS A 219 -21.14 -4.41 6.09
N PRO A 220 -20.10 -4.39 5.23
CA PRO A 220 -18.86 -5.12 5.49
C PRO A 220 -18.19 -4.60 6.76
N ASN A 221 -17.68 -5.52 7.59
CA ASN A 221 -16.93 -5.18 8.80
C ASN A 221 -15.51 -4.68 8.48
N LEU A 222 -14.89 -5.24 7.45
CA LEU A 222 -13.61 -4.82 6.91
C LEU A 222 -13.76 -4.41 5.45
N MET A 223 -13.39 -3.17 5.14
CA MET A 223 -13.33 -2.68 3.77
C MET A 223 -11.95 -2.14 3.46
N THR A 224 -11.36 -2.53 2.33
CA THR A 224 -10.12 -1.96 1.80
C THR A 224 -10.41 -1.18 0.51
N ILE A 225 -9.82 0.00 0.37
CA ILE A 225 -10.04 0.90 -0.78
C ILE A 225 -8.68 1.42 -1.25
N HIS A 226 -8.44 1.41 -2.56
CA HIS A 226 -7.26 1.99 -3.17
C HIS A 226 -7.64 3.15 -4.09
N LEU A 227 -7.10 4.35 -3.80
CA LEU A 227 -7.26 5.58 -4.57
C LEU A 227 -5.95 5.85 -5.33
N ILE A 228 -5.99 5.99 -6.66
CA ILE A 228 -4.78 5.91 -7.50
C ILE A 228 -4.40 7.20 -8.23
N THR A 229 -5.24 8.22 -8.23
CA THR A 229 -5.03 9.38 -9.10
C THR A 229 -3.79 10.19 -8.76
N THR A 230 -3.37 10.18 -7.51
CA THR A 230 -2.20 10.91 -7.01
C THR A 230 -0.89 10.37 -7.57
N ASP A 231 -0.69 9.04 -7.56
CA ASP A 231 0.48 8.39 -8.14
C ASP A 231 0.60 8.71 -9.64
N TYR A 232 -0.49 8.52 -10.38
CA TYR A 232 -0.52 8.80 -11.82
C TYR A 232 -0.16 10.26 -12.15
N ALA A 233 -0.63 11.21 -11.33
CA ALA A 233 -0.30 12.63 -11.50
C ALA A 233 1.18 12.91 -11.21
N GLN A 234 1.70 12.38 -10.12
CA GLN A 234 3.09 12.56 -9.70
C GLN A 234 4.08 11.94 -10.70
N HIS A 235 3.79 10.76 -11.22
CA HIS A 235 4.59 10.16 -12.30
C HIS A 235 4.63 11.01 -13.57
N ALA A 236 3.54 11.70 -13.89
CA ALA A 236 3.46 12.46 -15.12
C ALA A 236 4.10 13.85 -15.04
N THR A 237 4.12 14.46 -13.86
CA THR A 237 4.42 15.91 -13.74
C THR A 237 5.15 16.30 -12.45
N GLY A 238 5.61 15.34 -11.64
CA GLY A 238 6.28 15.57 -10.36
C GLY A 238 5.34 15.92 -9.20
N MET A 239 5.90 16.00 -8.00
CA MET A 239 5.16 16.12 -6.74
C MET A 239 4.47 17.50 -6.56
N GLN A 240 5.06 18.57 -7.08
CA GLN A 240 4.63 19.94 -6.82
C GLN A 240 3.78 20.56 -7.93
N SER A 241 3.42 19.78 -8.95
CA SER A 241 2.66 20.27 -10.10
C SER A 241 1.21 20.59 -9.75
N GLU A 242 0.59 21.47 -10.53
CA GLU A 242 -0.85 21.76 -10.42
C GLU A 242 -1.70 20.49 -10.63
N ARG A 243 -1.27 19.61 -11.54
CA ARG A 243 -1.94 18.34 -11.77
C ARG A 243 -1.92 17.44 -10.53
N THR A 244 -0.80 17.40 -9.82
CA THR A 244 -0.68 16.66 -8.55
C THR A 244 -1.56 17.28 -7.47
N ARG A 245 -1.59 18.61 -7.35
CA ARG A 245 -2.49 19.31 -6.41
C ARG A 245 -3.96 19.00 -6.69
N MET A 246 -4.38 18.96 -7.96
CA MET A 246 -5.74 18.56 -8.35
C MET A 246 -6.03 17.09 -7.99
N ALA A 247 -5.07 16.18 -8.17
CA ALA A 247 -5.22 14.78 -7.81
C ALA A 247 -5.34 14.60 -6.29
N VAL A 248 -4.56 15.33 -5.49
CA VAL A 248 -4.69 15.36 -4.02
C VAL A 248 -6.06 15.87 -3.60
N ALA A 249 -6.56 16.94 -4.22
CA ALA A 249 -7.91 17.44 -3.95
C ALA A 249 -9.00 16.40 -4.27
N SER A 250 -8.81 15.61 -5.33
CA SER A 250 -9.73 14.53 -5.71
C SER A 250 -9.71 13.38 -4.68
N ALA A 251 -8.53 12.95 -4.25
CA ALA A 251 -8.41 11.92 -3.21
C ALA A 251 -8.99 12.40 -1.87
N ASP A 252 -8.71 13.64 -1.47
CA ASP A 252 -9.29 14.24 -0.27
C ASP A 252 -10.82 14.34 -0.34
N HIS A 253 -11.36 14.71 -1.49
CA HIS A 253 -12.81 14.73 -1.72
C HIS A 253 -13.42 13.32 -1.58
N ALA A 254 -12.74 12.29 -2.09
CA ALA A 254 -13.18 10.90 -1.94
C ALA A 254 -13.23 10.48 -0.46
N ILE A 255 -12.22 10.86 0.34
CA ILE A 255 -12.25 10.69 1.80
C ILE A 255 -13.45 11.41 2.42
N GLY A 256 -13.69 12.66 2.01
CA GLY A 256 -14.84 13.45 2.46
C GLY A 256 -16.17 12.77 2.19
N LEU A 257 -16.38 12.21 0.99
CA LEU A 257 -17.60 11.47 0.63
C LEU A 257 -17.84 10.26 1.56
N ILE A 258 -16.76 9.56 1.97
CA ILE A 258 -16.86 8.42 2.89
C ILE A 258 -17.21 8.91 4.30
N VAL A 259 -16.52 9.91 4.81
CA VAL A 259 -16.75 10.49 6.15
C VAL A 259 -18.17 11.02 6.27
N GLU A 260 -18.64 11.79 5.30
CA GLU A 260 -20.00 12.36 5.33
C GLU A 260 -21.09 11.29 5.20
N ASN A 261 -20.88 10.22 4.39
CA ASN A 261 -21.80 9.09 4.35
C ASN A 261 -21.93 8.40 5.72
N LEU A 262 -20.80 8.16 6.41
CA LEU A 262 -20.82 7.55 7.74
C LEU A 262 -21.52 8.43 8.79
N LYS A 263 -21.38 9.75 8.73
CA LYS A 263 -22.11 10.70 9.57
C LYS A 263 -23.60 10.67 9.29
N GLN A 264 -24.00 10.75 8.01
CA GLN A 264 -25.40 10.76 7.59
C GLN A 264 -26.13 9.45 7.92
N THR A 265 -25.42 8.33 7.89
CA THR A 265 -25.97 7.00 8.23
C THR A 265 -25.80 6.63 9.72
N HIS A 266 -25.33 7.55 10.57
CA HIS A 266 -25.09 7.37 12.00
C HIS A 266 -24.18 6.17 12.33
N ARG A 267 -23.15 5.94 11.49
CA ARG A 267 -22.22 4.82 11.65
C ARG A 267 -20.81 5.26 12.08
N MET A 268 -20.55 6.56 12.17
CA MET A 268 -19.24 7.09 12.56
C MET A 268 -18.82 6.62 13.96
N ASP A 269 -19.75 6.54 14.92
CA ASP A 269 -19.48 6.14 16.31
C ASP A 269 -19.14 4.63 16.46
N SER A 270 -19.19 3.86 15.37
CA SER A 270 -18.84 2.44 15.35
C SER A 270 -17.84 2.10 14.24
N THR A 271 -17.26 3.12 13.61
CA THR A 271 -16.33 2.95 12.47
C THR A 271 -14.98 3.61 12.77
N THR A 272 -13.92 2.90 12.46
CA THR A 272 -12.58 3.47 12.36
C THR A 272 -12.16 3.54 10.90
N ILE A 273 -11.70 4.71 10.48
CA ILE A 273 -11.11 4.96 9.16
C ILE A 273 -9.60 5.04 9.32
N ILE A 274 -8.89 4.26 8.55
CA ILE A 274 -7.44 4.33 8.40
C ILE A 274 -7.15 4.86 7.00
N VAL A 275 -6.31 5.89 6.90
CA VAL A 275 -5.77 6.39 5.63
C VAL A 275 -4.26 6.32 5.67
N CYS A 276 -3.66 5.70 4.67
CA CYS A 276 -2.20 5.66 4.54
C CYS A 276 -1.79 5.70 3.07
N GLY A 277 -0.53 6.01 2.79
CA GLY A 277 0.05 5.70 1.49
C GLY A 277 0.63 4.29 1.48
N ASP A 278 0.71 3.73 0.31
CA ASP A 278 1.46 2.51 0.04
C ASP A 278 2.96 2.81 -0.08
N HIS A 279 3.31 3.94 -0.64
CA HIS A 279 4.62 4.58 -0.69
C HIS A 279 4.47 6.11 -0.77
N GLY A 280 5.58 6.82 -0.62
CA GLY A 280 5.67 8.23 -0.97
C GLY A 280 6.16 8.45 -2.39
N PHE A 281 6.77 9.60 -2.64
CA PHE A 281 7.29 9.98 -3.95
C PHE A 281 8.57 10.81 -3.83
N SER A 282 9.32 10.91 -4.94
CA SER A 282 10.48 11.81 -5.09
C SER A 282 10.48 12.41 -6.49
N ASP A 283 10.67 13.71 -6.60
CA ASP A 283 10.94 14.33 -7.89
C ASP A 283 12.27 13.83 -8.44
N ILE A 284 12.32 13.56 -9.76
CA ILE A 284 13.51 13.09 -10.44
C ILE A 284 13.92 14.07 -11.55
N ASN A 285 15.22 14.09 -11.85
CA ASN A 285 15.79 14.89 -12.93
C ASN A 285 16.68 14.08 -13.89
N ARG A 286 16.97 12.83 -13.57
CA ARG A 286 17.73 11.91 -14.42
C ARG A 286 17.21 10.48 -14.31
N VAL A 287 17.49 9.72 -15.37
CA VAL A 287 17.20 8.29 -15.46
C VAL A 287 18.47 7.56 -15.86
N ILE A 288 18.82 6.49 -15.18
CA ILE A 288 19.89 5.56 -15.57
C ILE A 288 19.31 4.31 -16.24
N ALA A 289 20.00 3.78 -17.25
CA ALA A 289 19.61 2.59 -18.01
C ALA A 289 20.68 1.50 -17.91
N PRO A 290 20.77 0.75 -16.79
CA PRO A 290 21.83 -0.20 -16.54
C PRO A 290 21.92 -1.36 -17.54
N ASN A 291 20.81 -1.71 -18.21
CA ASN A 291 20.83 -2.73 -19.26
C ASN A 291 21.65 -2.34 -20.48
N VAL A 292 21.86 -1.04 -20.73
CA VAL A 292 22.76 -0.56 -21.80
C VAL A 292 24.20 -1.04 -21.53
N TRP A 293 24.65 -1.01 -20.28
CA TRP A 293 25.99 -1.50 -19.90
C TRP A 293 26.12 -3.01 -20.16
N LEU A 294 25.09 -3.78 -19.83
CA LEU A 294 25.07 -5.24 -20.05
C LEU A 294 25.05 -5.57 -21.53
N THR A 295 24.33 -4.80 -22.33
CA THR A 295 24.26 -4.97 -23.80
C THR A 295 25.63 -4.69 -24.45
N HIS A 296 26.26 -3.58 -24.10
CA HIS A 296 27.62 -3.25 -24.59
C HIS A 296 28.66 -4.31 -24.20
N ALA A 297 28.48 -4.97 -23.06
CA ALA A 297 29.38 -6.04 -22.59
C ALA A 297 29.05 -7.44 -23.18
N GLY A 298 28.01 -7.56 -24.01
CA GLY A 298 27.55 -8.83 -24.61
C GLY A 298 26.92 -9.79 -23.57
N LEU A 299 26.41 -9.27 -22.47
CA LEU A 299 25.70 -10.04 -21.43
C LEU A 299 24.18 -10.05 -21.64
N LEU A 300 23.65 -9.13 -22.45
CA LEU A 300 22.25 -8.99 -22.76
C LEU A 300 22.08 -8.64 -24.24
N SER A 301 21.15 -9.28 -24.94
CA SER A 301 20.80 -8.92 -26.32
C SER A 301 20.06 -7.58 -26.39
N GLU A 302 20.36 -6.77 -27.40
CA GLU A 302 19.60 -5.55 -27.72
C GLU A 302 18.14 -5.85 -28.03
N LYS A 303 17.89 -6.95 -28.74
CA LYS A 303 16.54 -7.36 -29.15
C LYS A 303 15.80 -8.01 -27.99
N PRO A 304 14.55 -7.62 -27.73
CA PRO A 304 13.66 -8.41 -26.87
C PRO A 304 13.61 -9.86 -27.35
N GLY A 305 13.63 -10.81 -26.43
CA GLY A 305 13.64 -12.23 -26.77
C GLY A 305 14.99 -12.83 -27.14
N GLY A 306 16.04 -12.03 -27.28
CA GLY A 306 17.39 -12.50 -27.58
C GLY A 306 18.08 -13.18 -26.39
N ASP A 307 19.34 -13.63 -26.60
CA ASP A 307 20.10 -14.29 -25.54
C ASP A 307 20.51 -13.34 -24.41
N TRP A 308 20.71 -13.90 -23.22
CA TRP A 308 21.10 -13.14 -22.03
C TRP A 308 21.84 -14.01 -21.03
N LYS A 309 22.75 -13.39 -20.28
CA LYS A 309 23.40 -13.97 -19.10
C LYS A 309 23.03 -13.23 -17.82
N ALA A 310 22.86 -11.92 -17.93
CA ALA A 310 22.45 -11.03 -16.86
C ALA A 310 21.44 -10.00 -17.40
N CYS A 311 20.47 -9.61 -16.56
CA CYS A 311 19.47 -8.61 -16.90
C CYS A 311 19.06 -7.84 -15.67
N PHE A 312 19.02 -6.52 -15.76
CA PHE A 312 18.39 -5.67 -14.76
C PHE A 312 16.89 -5.60 -15.03
N HIS A 313 16.11 -5.84 -13.97
CA HIS A 313 14.64 -5.75 -13.96
C HIS A 313 14.20 -4.73 -12.91
N GLY A 314 13.25 -3.92 -13.24
CA GLY A 314 12.64 -2.91 -12.39
C GLY A 314 12.04 -1.80 -13.25
N ASN A 315 11.25 -0.97 -12.64
CA ASN A 315 10.70 0.24 -13.24
C ASN A 315 10.38 1.19 -12.08
N GLY A 316 10.88 2.42 -12.13
CA GLY A 316 10.84 3.35 -11.01
C GLY A 316 12.25 3.62 -10.48
N SER A 317 12.52 3.37 -9.21
CA SER A 317 13.76 3.84 -8.61
C SER A 317 14.74 2.75 -8.18
N VAL A 318 14.42 1.48 -8.31
CA VAL A 318 15.35 0.37 -8.00
C VAL A 318 15.41 -0.62 -9.13
N MET A 319 16.61 -1.15 -9.40
CA MET A 319 16.84 -2.22 -10.35
C MET A 319 17.44 -3.44 -9.69
N PHE A 320 16.86 -4.59 -9.97
CA PHE A 320 17.32 -5.90 -9.52
C PHE A 320 18.08 -6.63 -10.62
N LEU A 321 19.30 -7.08 -10.34
CA LEU A 321 20.08 -7.90 -11.25
C LEU A 321 19.68 -9.37 -11.11
N TYR A 322 19.18 -9.94 -12.18
CA TYR A 322 18.97 -11.37 -12.32
C TYR A 322 20.03 -12.00 -13.23
N LEU A 323 20.54 -13.14 -12.84
CA LEU A 323 21.41 -13.97 -13.65
C LEU A 323 20.58 -15.11 -14.25
N ARG A 324 20.87 -15.49 -15.51
CA ARG A 324 20.22 -16.65 -16.14
C ARG A 324 20.51 -17.95 -15.40
N ASP A 325 21.76 -18.15 -14.98
CA ASP A 325 22.16 -19.14 -14.01
C ASP A 325 22.56 -18.41 -12.72
N SER A 326 21.79 -18.61 -11.65
CA SER A 326 22.03 -17.95 -10.35
C SER A 326 23.38 -18.31 -9.73
N ASN A 327 24.05 -19.37 -10.20
CA ASN A 327 25.35 -19.81 -9.74
C ASN A 327 26.52 -19.30 -10.60
N ASP A 328 26.25 -18.55 -11.66
CA ASP A 328 27.29 -18.02 -12.57
C ASP A 328 28.05 -16.84 -11.94
N LYS A 329 28.99 -17.18 -11.03
CA LYS A 329 29.87 -16.21 -10.36
C LYS A 329 30.71 -15.39 -11.34
N LYS A 330 31.11 -15.99 -12.50
CA LYS A 330 31.93 -15.27 -13.49
C LYS A 330 31.14 -14.15 -14.15
N THR A 331 29.88 -14.40 -14.46
CA THR A 331 28.98 -13.33 -14.98
C THR A 331 28.76 -12.27 -13.92
N LEU A 332 28.53 -12.62 -12.65
CA LEU A 332 28.36 -11.65 -11.57
C LEU A 332 29.61 -10.77 -11.42
N GLU A 333 30.81 -11.37 -11.29
CA GLU A 333 32.08 -10.64 -11.24
C GLU A 333 32.26 -9.69 -12.44
N LYS A 334 31.89 -10.14 -13.65
CA LYS A 334 31.91 -9.28 -14.83
C LYS A 334 31.00 -8.09 -14.71
N VAL A 335 29.77 -8.25 -14.19
CA VAL A 335 28.84 -7.15 -13.96
C VAL A 335 29.37 -6.18 -12.91
N GLU A 336 29.89 -6.70 -11.79
CA GLU A 336 30.48 -5.88 -10.74
C GLU A 336 31.65 -5.05 -11.26
N ASN A 337 32.54 -5.66 -12.09
CA ASN A 337 33.62 -4.95 -12.74
C ASN A 337 33.14 -3.86 -13.71
N ILE A 338 32.06 -4.11 -14.47
CA ILE A 338 31.47 -3.09 -15.33
C ILE A 338 31.00 -1.89 -14.48
N ILE A 339 30.29 -2.14 -13.39
CA ILE A 339 29.78 -1.10 -12.49
C ILE A 339 30.95 -0.30 -11.86
N GLN A 340 31.99 -0.98 -11.41
CA GLN A 340 33.16 -0.35 -10.80
C GLN A 340 33.95 0.55 -11.77
N ASN A 341 33.94 0.22 -13.07
CA ASN A 341 34.67 0.96 -14.10
C ASN A 341 33.81 2.01 -14.83
N LEU A 342 32.56 2.22 -14.41
CA LEU A 342 31.75 3.33 -14.92
C LEU A 342 32.39 4.68 -14.58
N PRO A 343 32.16 5.73 -15.41
CA PRO A 343 32.53 7.10 -15.05
C PRO A 343 32.09 7.47 -13.64
N VAL A 344 32.86 8.25 -12.92
CA VAL A 344 32.58 8.63 -11.53
C VAL A 344 31.22 9.33 -11.44
N GLU A 345 30.88 10.15 -12.43
CA GLU A 345 29.60 10.87 -12.54
C GLU A 345 28.42 9.91 -12.61
N THR A 346 28.52 8.83 -13.38
CA THR A 346 27.47 7.79 -13.48
C THR A 346 27.40 6.95 -12.21
N ARG A 347 28.56 6.53 -11.70
CA ARG A 347 28.63 5.68 -10.52
C ARG A 347 28.13 6.37 -9.26
N SER A 348 28.24 7.69 -9.16
CA SER A 348 27.74 8.49 -8.04
C SER A 348 26.20 8.59 -7.98
N LEU A 349 25.49 8.19 -9.05
CA LEU A 349 24.04 8.30 -9.14
C LEU A 349 23.28 7.18 -8.40
N PHE A 350 23.98 6.15 -7.92
CA PHE A 350 23.35 5.01 -7.25
C PHE A 350 24.28 4.32 -6.25
N LYS A 351 23.70 3.51 -5.38
CA LYS A 351 24.38 2.55 -4.51
C LYS A 351 24.20 1.14 -5.05
N VAL A 352 25.20 0.30 -4.90
CA VAL A 352 25.08 -1.15 -5.10
C VAL A 352 24.66 -1.77 -3.78
N VAL A 353 23.55 -2.51 -3.80
CA VAL A 353 23.02 -3.25 -2.65
C VAL A 353 23.30 -4.73 -2.91
N SER A 354 24.06 -5.35 -2.03
CA SER A 354 24.42 -6.77 -2.15
C SER A 354 23.22 -7.68 -1.89
N GLN A 355 23.28 -8.92 -2.39
CA GLN A 355 22.29 -9.95 -2.09
C GLN A 355 22.09 -10.15 -0.58
N LYS A 356 23.17 -10.08 0.20
CA LYS A 356 23.11 -10.20 1.67
C LYS A 356 22.31 -9.07 2.31
N GLU A 357 22.53 -7.83 1.90
CA GLU A 357 21.76 -6.66 2.39
C GLU A 357 20.29 -6.76 1.96
N LEU A 358 20.03 -7.10 0.71
CA LEU A 358 18.69 -7.27 0.18
C LEU A 358 17.91 -8.37 0.93
N THR A 359 18.57 -9.50 1.20
CA THR A 359 17.98 -10.59 2.00
C THR A 359 17.68 -10.15 3.42
N ALA A 360 18.57 -9.38 4.06
CA ALA A 360 18.36 -8.85 5.40
C ALA A 360 17.20 -7.86 5.48
N MET A 361 16.88 -7.17 4.39
CA MET A 361 15.71 -6.31 4.25
C MET A 361 14.42 -7.07 3.92
N GLY A 362 14.49 -8.37 3.63
CA GLY A 362 13.33 -9.18 3.22
C GLY A 362 12.99 -9.09 1.73
N GLY A 363 13.94 -8.72 0.88
CA GLY A 363 13.81 -8.69 -0.57
C GLY A 363 13.89 -10.06 -1.25
N ASP A 364 13.84 -10.07 -2.60
CA ASP A 364 13.88 -11.30 -3.41
C ASP A 364 15.24 -12.02 -3.31
N PRO A 365 15.30 -13.25 -2.77
CA PRO A 365 16.55 -14.00 -2.63
C PRO A 365 17.17 -14.44 -3.97
N LYS A 366 16.45 -14.33 -5.09
CA LYS A 366 16.97 -14.65 -6.44
C LYS A 366 17.78 -13.52 -7.06
N VAL A 367 17.72 -12.33 -6.50
CA VAL A 367 18.45 -11.16 -6.98
C VAL A 367 19.90 -11.27 -6.59
N ALA A 368 20.82 -11.14 -7.56
CA ALA A 368 22.27 -11.23 -7.33
C ALA A 368 22.82 -9.95 -6.67
N LEU A 369 22.35 -8.78 -7.10
CA LEU A 369 22.56 -7.47 -6.49
C LEU A 369 21.44 -6.52 -6.95
N ALA A 370 21.30 -5.38 -6.27
CA ALA A 370 20.42 -4.32 -6.73
C ALA A 370 21.16 -2.99 -6.88
N LEU A 371 20.61 -2.11 -7.73
CA LEU A 371 21.04 -0.72 -7.83
C LEU A 371 19.95 0.15 -7.21
N GLU A 372 20.29 0.86 -6.17
CA GLU A 372 19.44 1.86 -5.53
C GLU A 372 19.91 3.26 -5.92
N PRO A 373 19.20 3.99 -6.79
CA PRO A 373 19.53 5.35 -7.11
C PRO A 373 19.47 6.27 -5.89
N ILE A 374 20.22 7.35 -5.93
CA ILE A 374 20.09 8.46 -4.98
C ILE A 374 18.83 9.29 -5.30
N ALA A 375 18.42 10.16 -4.38
CA ALA A 375 17.30 11.09 -4.61
C ALA A 375 17.48 11.89 -5.91
N GLY A 376 16.40 12.07 -6.65
CA GLY A 376 16.42 12.75 -7.95
C GLY A 376 16.75 11.86 -9.15
N ILE A 377 17.02 10.57 -8.95
CA ILE A 377 17.36 9.62 -10.00
C ILE A 377 16.36 8.46 -10.03
N SER A 378 15.92 8.09 -11.22
CA SER A 378 15.17 6.84 -11.43
C SER A 378 15.89 5.91 -12.41
N VAL A 379 15.26 4.81 -12.78
CA VAL A 379 15.85 3.77 -13.64
C VAL A 379 14.98 3.47 -14.85
N SER A 380 15.61 2.92 -15.90
CA SER A 380 14.95 2.46 -17.13
C SER A 380 15.42 1.07 -17.50
N THR A 381 14.54 0.27 -18.07
CA THR A 381 14.85 -1.05 -18.63
C THR A 381 15.40 -1.00 -20.07
N ASN A 382 15.65 0.19 -20.61
CA ASN A 382 16.22 0.36 -21.96
C ASN A 382 17.51 -0.43 -22.10
N ARG A 383 17.68 -1.06 -23.27
CA ARG A 383 18.85 -1.90 -23.60
C ARG A 383 19.80 -1.20 -24.55
N THR A 384 19.39 -0.10 -25.16
CA THR A 384 20.13 0.66 -26.17
C THR A 384 19.94 2.16 -25.93
N GLY A 385 20.80 2.97 -26.55
CA GLY A 385 20.79 4.43 -26.42
C GLY A 385 21.71 4.93 -25.31
N ALA A 386 21.49 6.12 -24.81
CA ALA A 386 22.25 6.69 -23.71
C ALA A 386 21.92 5.95 -22.40
N ASP A 387 22.94 5.73 -21.59
CA ASP A 387 22.81 5.08 -20.28
C ASP A 387 22.42 6.04 -19.15
N VAL A 388 22.52 7.35 -19.39
CA VAL A 388 22.00 8.42 -18.52
C VAL A 388 21.22 9.41 -19.34
N LEU A 389 20.00 9.69 -18.93
CA LEU A 389 19.07 10.61 -19.62
C LEU A 389 18.58 11.68 -18.64
N VAL A 390 18.34 12.89 -19.14
CA VAL A 390 17.63 13.94 -18.41
C VAL A 390 16.13 13.68 -18.57
N LYS A 391 15.39 13.67 -17.47
CA LYS A 391 13.95 13.51 -17.44
C LYS A 391 13.41 14.15 -16.16
N GLU A 392 12.44 15.03 -16.29
CA GLU A 392 11.80 15.72 -15.16
C GLU A 392 10.38 15.14 -14.96
N ASP A 393 10.20 14.34 -13.93
CA ASP A 393 8.92 13.80 -13.46
C ASP A 393 9.05 13.32 -12.01
N GLY A 394 8.18 12.41 -11.56
CA GLY A 394 8.26 11.81 -10.23
C GLY A 394 8.48 10.30 -10.29
N SER A 395 9.06 9.75 -9.25
CA SER A 395 9.26 8.32 -9.09
C SER A 395 9.26 7.91 -7.61
N HIS A 396 9.11 6.60 -7.39
CA HIS A 396 9.15 5.94 -6.09
C HIS A 396 9.84 4.58 -6.21
N GLY A 397 9.95 3.80 -5.14
CA GLY A 397 10.49 2.44 -5.18
C GLY A 397 11.91 2.32 -4.64
N TYR A 398 12.29 3.14 -3.68
CA TYR A 398 13.59 3.12 -3.02
C TYR A 398 13.64 2.09 -1.86
N PHE A 399 14.83 1.82 -1.33
CA PHE A 399 15.02 1.02 -0.11
C PHE A 399 15.28 1.90 1.12
N SER A 400 15.88 3.05 0.92
CA SER A 400 16.48 3.89 1.96
C SER A 400 15.50 4.85 2.64
N GLY A 401 14.20 4.81 2.27
CA GLY A 401 13.21 5.74 2.82
C GLY A 401 13.37 7.16 2.31
N ILE A 402 13.84 7.34 1.08
CA ILE A 402 13.84 8.62 0.36
C ILE A 402 12.40 9.10 0.12
N ASP A 403 11.50 8.15 -0.03
CA ASP A 403 10.07 8.32 -0.33
C ASP A 403 9.18 7.81 0.83
N PRO A 404 9.27 8.37 2.06
CA PRO A 404 8.44 7.92 3.16
C PRO A 404 6.98 8.27 2.91
N THR A 405 6.09 7.35 3.28
CA THR A 405 4.66 7.61 3.32
C THR A 405 4.20 8.01 4.73
N CYS A 406 2.91 8.30 4.91
CA CYS A 406 2.32 8.63 6.21
C CYS A 406 1.07 7.76 6.48
N PHE A 407 0.56 7.86 7.71
CA PHE A 407 -0.56 7.04 8.18
C PHE A 407 -1.43 7.86 9.11
N MET A 408 -2.74 7.69 9.02
CA MET A 408 -3.73 8.37 9.88
C MET A 408 -4.82 7.41 10.34
N VAL A 409 -5.33 7.67 11.53
CA VAL A 409 -6.52 7.00 12.07
C VAL A 409 -7.54 8.04 12.47
N TYR A 410 -8.80 7.81 12.12
CA TYR A 410 -9.92 8.68 12.46
C TYR A 410 -11.17 7.86 12.80
N GLY A 411 -11.95 8.31 13.76
CA GLY A 411 -13.21 7.66 14.12
C GLY A 411 -13.25 7.15 15.56
N CYS A 412 -14.04 6.11 15.80
CA CYS A 412 -14.41 5.68 17.15
C CYS A 412 -13.25 5.15 18.01
N SER A 413 -12.18 4.64 17.39
CA SER A 413 -11.02 4.10 18.14
C SER A 413 -10.02 5.15 18.62
N VAL A 414 -10.19 6.42 18.22
CA VAL A 414 -9.25 7.48 18.58
C VAL A 414 -9.61 8.05 19.94
N SER A 415 -8.80 7.75 20.94
CA SER A 415 -8.93 8.28 22.31
C SER A 415 -8.18 9.60 22.49
N ASP A 416 -7.00 9.74 21.88
CA ASP A 416 -6.09 10.89 22.00
C ASP A 416 -6.06 11.67 20.65
N LYS A 417 -6.98 12.64 20.52
CA LYS A 417 -7.15 13.44 19.30
C LYS A 417 -5.97 14.35 19.06
N GLY A 418 -5.48 14.38 17.82
CA GLY A 418 -4.34 15.20 17.41
C GLY A 418 -2.98 14.60 17.83
N LYS A 419 -2.95 13.34 18.28
CA LYS A 419 -1.69 12.65 18.58
C LYS A 419 -0.84 12.51 17.34
N GLU A 420 0.42 12.93 17.44
CA GLU A 420 1.41 12.82 16.37
C GLU A 420 2.53 11.85 16.77
N ILE A 421 2.82 10.90 15.89
CA ILE A 421 3.84 9.87 16.06
C ILE A 421 4.87 10.02 14.92
N GLN A 422 6.15 9.95 15.26
CA GLN A 422 7.22 10.20 14.30
C GLN A 422 7.37 9.08 13.27
N THR A 423 7.24 7.83 13.68
CA THR A 423 7.51 6.70 12.78
C THR A 423 6.79 5.42 13.19
N MET A 424 6.41 4.62 12.18
CA MET A 424 5.99 3.23 12.32
C MET A 424 6.45 2.40 11.12
N ARG A 425 6.26 1.09 11.13
CA ARG A 425 6.53 0.22 9.99
C ARG A 425 5.23 -0.09 9.24
N GLN A 426 5.29 -0.16 7.93
CA GLN A 426 4.13 -0.47 7.08
C GLN A 426 3.52 -1.85 7.39
N ILE A 427 4.37 -2.85 7.69
CA ILE A 427 3.93 -4.21 8.06
C ILE A 427 3.17 -4.28 9.40
N ASP A 428 3.19 -3.22 10.21
CA ASP A 428 2.47 -3.15 11.49
C ASP A 428 1.00 -2.71 11.31
N ILE A 429 0.61 -2.29 10.09
CA ILE A 429 -0.78 -1.89 9.78
C ILE A 429 -1.73 -3.09 9.90
N ALA A 430 -1.37 -4.28 9.36
CA ALA A 430 -2.23 -5.45 9.44
C ALA A 430 -2.54 -5.89 10.89
N PRO A 431 -1.56 -6.02 11.80
CA PRO A 431 -1.83 -6.26 13.22
C PRO A 431 -2.75 -5.21 13.85
N TYR A 432 -2.57 -3.93 13.51
CA TYR A 432 -3.41 -2.87 14.04
C TYR A 432 -4.86 -2.97 13.56
N VAL A 433 -5.09 -3.22 12.26
CA VAL A 433 -6.43 -3.43 11.69
C VAL A 433 -7.16 -4.59 12.37
N MET A 434 -6.47 -5.72 12.59
CA MET A 434 -7.06 -6.88 13.26
C MET A 434 -7.36 -6.62 14.74
N HIS A 435 -6.49 -5.89 15.43
CA HIS A 435 -6.74 -5.45 16.81
C HIS A 435 -8.01 -4.60 16.92
N LEU A 436 -8.22 -3.64 16.01
CA LEU A 436 -9.43 -2.81 15.96
C LEU A 436 -10.71 -3.61 15.76
N LEU A 437 -10.65 -4.74 15.04
CA LEU A 437 -11.77 -5.67 14.86
C LEU A 437 -11.91 -6.67 16.00
N GLY A 438 -11.02 -6.66 17.00
CA GLY A 438 -11.00 -7.65 18.08
C GLY A 438 -10.61 -9.05 17.62
N VAL A 439 -9.84 -9.16 16.53
CA VAL A 439 -9.38 -10.44 15.98
C VAL A 439 -7.95 -10.70 16.40
N GLU A 440 -7.74 -11.78 17.15
CA GLU A 440 -6.39 -12.27 17.46
C GLU A 440 -5.84 -13.01 16.24
N TYR A 441 -4.73 -12.51 15.70
CA TYR A 441 -4.05 -13.12 14.56
C TYR A 441 -2.54 -12.97 14.64
N LYS A 442 -1.80 -14.03 14.30
CA LYS A 442 -0.34 -14.01 14.30
C LYS A 442 0.19 -13.71 12.91
N PHE A 443 0.81 -12.56 12.76
CA PHE A 443 1.47 -12.12 11.53
C PHE A 443 2.93 -12.60 11.48
N ALA A 444 3.49 -12.70 10.26
CA ALA A 444 4.85 -13.20 10.07
C ALA A 444 5.91 -12.24 10.64
N ASP A 445 5.79 -10.95 10.36
CA ASP A 445 6.81 -9.94 10.67
C ASP A 445 6.24 -8.72 11.40
N GLY A 446 4.96 -8.40 11.15
CA GLY A 446 4.26 -7.26 11.74
C GLY A 446 3.95 -7.48 13.21
N LYS A 447 3.96 -6.40 13.98
CA LYS A 447 3.61 -6.38 15.41
C LYS A 447 2.60 -5.26 15.66
N LEU A 448 1.77 -5.45 16.69
CA LEU A 448 0.87 -4.39 17.12
C LEU A 448 1.68 -3.17 17.59
N PRO A 449 1.55 -2.01 16.92
CA PRO A 449 2.30 -0.80 17.28
C PRO A 449 1.72 -0.18 18.55
N GLN A 450 2.43 -0.31 19.68
CA GLN A 450 1.98 0.17 20.98
C GLN A 450 1.87 1.70 21.02
N GLU A 451 2.58 2.38 20.17
CA GLU A 451 2.59 3.85 20.04
C GLU A 451 1.26 4.44 19.58
N LEU A 452 0.40 3.60 18.97
CA LEU A 452 -0.92 4.03 18.48
C LEU A 452 -2.01 4.11 19.57
N PHE A 453 -1.70 3.68 20.80
CA PHE A 453 -2.63 3.67 21.95
C PHE A 453 -2.36 4.75 22.97
#